data_761cc2978db51f4a953e0fff0a3e7216
#
_entry.id   761cc2978db51f4a953e0fff0a3e7216
#
_cell.length_a   1.000
_cell.length_b   1.000
_cell.length_c   1.000
_cell.angle_alpha   90.00
_cell.angle_beta   90.00
_cell.angle_gamma   90.00
#
_symmetry.space_group_name_H-M   'P 1'
#
loop_
_entity.id
_entity.type
_entity.pdbx_description
1 polymer ?
#
loop_
_entity_poly.entity_id
_entity_poly.type
_entity_poly.pdbx_seq_one_letter_code
_entity_poly.pdbx_strand_id
1 'polypeptide(L)'
;MVDKFEDPFVRIASMIGGDEYLKVARSLLKAEDATDEEIASSTGLRINMVRKVLYDLFGKSLITGIRVKDERKGWFVYRWRTRREEVEHFIENQKKKITQRLQERLDYENASDFYHCGNEDCPRVTFETAL
;
A
#
# COMPACT_ATOMS: atom_id res chain seq x y z
N MET A 1 -11.57 -7.89 -9.14
CA MET A 1 -11.22 -9.05 -8.31
C MET A 1 -9.75 -9.36 -8.50
N VAL A 2 -8.96 -9.31 -7.45
CA VAL A 2 -7.52 -9.61 -7.52
C VAL A 2 -7.36 -11.13 -7.61
N ASP A 3 -6.65 -11.60 -8.61
CA ASP A 3 -6.40 -13.03 -8.80
C ASP A 3 -5.61 -13.59 -7.61
N LYS A 4 -6.00 -14.76 -7.11
CA LYS A 4 -5.40 -15.43 -5.94
C LYS A 4 -3.91 -15.74 -6.14
N PHE A 5 -3.46 -15.78 -7.39
CA PHE A 5 -2.08 -16.06 -7.79
C PHE A 5 -1.31 -14.81 -8.24
N GLU A 6 -1.89 -13.63 -8.09
CA GLU A 6 -1.22 -12.40 -8.49
C GLU A 6 -0.04 -12.06 -7.57
N ASP A 7 0.99 -11.44 -8.15
CA ASP A 7 2.21 -11.04 -7.42
C ASP A 7 1.88 -10.21 -6.18
N PRO A 8 2.52 -10.46 -5.04
CA PRO A 8 2.29 -9.71 -3.80
C PRO A 8 2.40 -8.20 -3.95
N PHE A 9 3.31 -7.72 -4.79
CA PHE A 9 3.46 -6.28 -5.07
C PHE A 9 2.20 -5.68 -5.69
N VAL A 10 1.63 -6.37 -6.68
CA VAL A 10 0.39 -5.93 -7.35
C VAL A 10 -0.79 -5.92 -6.39
N ARG A 11 -0.89 -6.94 -5.54
CA ARG A 11 -1.94 -6.99 -4.51
C ARG A 11 -1.84 -5.85 -3.51
N ILE A 12 -0.63 -5.55 -3.03
CA ILE A 12 -0.39 -4.43 -2.12
C ILE A 12 -0.75 -3.11 -2.80
N ALA A 13 -0.32 -2.89 -4.03
CA ALA A 13 -0.65 -1.68 -4.79
C ALA A 13 -2.16 -1.50 -4.92
N SER A 14 -2.89 -2.55 -5.26
CA SER A 14 -4.36 -2.55 -5.32
C SER A 14 -5.02 -2.18 -3.99
N MET A 15 -4.50 -2.68 -2.88
CA MET A 15 -5.00 -2.36 -1.53
C MET A 15 -4.73 -0.90 -1.12
N ILE A 16 -3.64 -0.31 -1.61
CA ILE A 16 -3.28 1.08 -1.31
C ILE A 16 -4.19 2.07 -2.04
N GLY A 17 -4.46 1.85 -3.32
CA GLY A 17 -5.15 2.85 -4.13
C GLY A 17 -6.11 2.34 -5.20
N GLY A 18 -6.42 1.05 -5.24
CA GLY A 18 -7.40 0.48 -6.15
C GLY A 18 -6.87 0.20 -7.57
N ASP A 19 -7.76 0.29 -8.57
CA ASP A 19 -7.49 -0.16 -9.95
C ASP A 19 -6.35 0.59 -10.65
N GLU A 20 -6.19 1.86 -10.41
CA GLU A 20 -5.12 2.66 -11.02
C GLU A 20 -3.74 2.20 -10.55
N TYR A 21 -3.61 1.94 -9.26
CA TYR A 21 -2.39 1.37 -8.66
C TYR A 21 -2.12 -0.04 -9.16
N LEU A 22 -3.16 -0.85 -9.30
CA LEU A 22 -3.09 -2.20 -9.88
C LEU A 22 -2.50 -2.17 -11.29
N LYS A 23 -3.01 -1.30 -12.15
CA LYS A 23 -2.55 -1.16 -13.54
C LYS A 23 -1.08 -0.72 -13.62
N VAL A 24 -0.69 0.26 -12.83
CA VAL A 24 0.70 0.74 -12.77
C VAL A 24 1.63 -0.36 -12.26
N ALA A 25 1.25 -1.07 -11.21
CA ALA A 25 2.04 -2.17 -10.66
C ALA A 25 2.23 -3.31 -11.66
N ARG A 26 1.18 -3.70 -12.36
CA ARG A 26 1.27 -4.71 -13.43
C ARG A 26 2.18 -4.29 -14.57
N SER A 27 2.12 -3.03 -14.95
CA SER A 27 3.00 -2.47 -16.00
C SER A 27 4.47 -2.52 -15.58
N LEU A 28 4.77 -2.14 -14.34
CA LEU A 28 6.13 -2.21 -13.79
C LEU A 28 6.70 -3.63 -13.74
N LEU A 29 5.87 -4.62 -13.37
CA LEU A 29 6.32 -6.00 -13.32
C LEU A 29 6.63 -6.58 -14.71
N LYS A 30 5.87 -6.19 -15.72
CA LYS A 30 6.08 -6.65 -17.09
C LYS A 30 7.33 -6.08 -17.74
N ALA A 31 7.63 -4.82 -17.44
CA ALA A 31 8.71 -4.09 -18.10
C ALA A 31 10.05 -4.17 -17.37
N GLU A 32 10.10 -4.78 -16.17
CA GLU A 32 11.23 -4.79 -15.24
C GLU A 32 11.65 -3.38 -14.79
N ASP A 33 11.84 -2.46 -15.70
CA ASP A 33 11.97 -1.03 -15.44
C ASP A 33 11.23 -0.22 -16.53
N ALA A 34 10.66 0.92 -16.17
CA ALA A 34 9.94 1.78 -17.10
C ALA A 34 9.95 3.24 -16.64
N THR A 35 9.83 4.14 -17.61
CA THR A 35 9.60 5.57 -17.35
C THR A 35 8.11 5.82 -17.07
N ASP A 36 7.80 6.98 -16.50
CA ASP A 36 6.41 7.40 -16.29
C ASP A 36 5.62 7.49 -17.61
N GLU A 37 6.26 7.94 -18.69
CA GLU A 37 5.65 8.00 -20.02
C GLU A 37 5.33 6.61 -20.60
N GLU A 38 6.26 5.66 -20.46
CA GLU A 38 6.06 4.27 -20.89
C GLU A 38 4.92 3.60 -20.13
N ILE A 39 4.84 3.84 -18.82
CA ILE A 39 3.76 3.33 -17.98
C ILE A 39 2.42 3.95 -18.37
N ALA A 40 2.38 5.27 -18.60
CA ALA A 40 1.18 5.96 -19.04
C ALA A 40 0.67 5.40 -20.36
N SER A 41 1.57 5.17 -21.32
CA SER A 41 1.23 4.58 -22.63
C SER A 41 0.70 3.15 -22.51
N SER A 42 1.29 2.33 -21.65
CA SER A 42 0.90 0.93 -21.49
C SER A 42 -0.39 0.73 -20.70
N THR A 43 -0.69 1.63 -19.77
CA THR A 43 -1.88 1.56 -18.90
C THR A 43 -3.07 2.36 -19.42
N GLY A 44 -2.85 3.31 -20.32
CA GLY A 44 -3.88 4.26 -20.78
C GLY A 44 -4.25 5.33 -19.73
N LEU A 45 -3.51 5.42 -18.63
CA LEU A 45 -3.72 6.42 -17.59
C LEU A 45 -3.08 7.76 -17.96
N ARG A 46 -3.62 8.83 -17.40
CA ARG A 46 -3.01 10.17 -17.54
C ARG A 46 -1.66 10.20 -16.83
N ILE A 47 -0.68 10.84 -17.44
CA ILE A 47 0.69 10.91 -16.89
C ILE A 47 0.75 11.47 -15.46
N ASN A 48 -0.07 12.45 -15.12
CA ASN A 48 -0.13 13.01 -13.78
C ASN A 48 -0.63 11.99 -12.74
N MET A 49 -1.57 11.11 -13.13
CA MET A 49 -2.03 10.02 -12.29
C MET A 49 -0.92 8.98 -12.10
N VAL A 50 -0.24 8.60 -13.16
CA VAL A 50 0.90 7.68 -13.10
C VAL A 50 1.99 8.21 -12.16
N ARG A 51 2.35 9.48 -12.29
CA ARG A 51 3.32 10.13 -11.41
C ARG A 51 2.88 10.12 -9.95
N LYS A 52 1.62 10.41 -9.67
CA LYS A 52 1.05 10.35 -8.31
C LYS A 52 1.20 8.95 -7.71
N VAL A 53 0.83 7.93 -8.47
CA VAL A 53 0.95 6.53 -8.04
C VAL A 53 2.41 6.15 -7.79
N LEU A 54 3.32 6.51 -8.70
CA LEU A 54 4.74 6.23 -8.57
C LEU A 54 5.37 6.90 -7.35
N TYR A 55 5.05 8.17 -7.10
CA TYR A 55 5.54 8.87 -5.92
C TYR A 55 5.01 8.28 -4.62
N ASP A 56 3.77 7.83 -4.60
CA ASP A 56 3.18 7.18 -3.43
C ASP A 56 3.84 5.83 -3.15
N LEU A 57 4.01 4.99 -4.17
CA LEU A 57 4.72 3.72 -4.04
C LEU A 57 6.20 3.91 -3.67
N PHE A 58 6.85 4.92 -4.21
CA PHE A 58 8.22 5.29 -3.84
C PHE A 58 8.32 5.75 -2.37
N GLY A 59 7.38 6.54 -1.90
CA GLY A 59 7.29 6.96 -0.50
C GLY A 59 7.13 5.78 0.48
N LYS A 60 6.56 4.68 0.02
CA LYS A 60 6.42 3.43 0.78
C LYS A 60 7.59 2.45 0.57
N SER A 61 8.62 2.87 -0.15
CA SER A 61 9.80 2.06 -0.47
C SER A 61 9.53 0.79 -1.29
N LEU A 62 8.38 0.70 -1.93
CA LEU A 62 7.98 -0.46 -2.74
C LEU A 62 8.61 -0.47 -4.13
N ILE A 63 8.98 0.70 -4.62
CA ILE A 63 9.71 0.89 -5.89
C ILE A 63 10.92 1.77 -5.69
N THR A 64 11.86 1.70 -6.61
CA THR A 64 13.02 2.60 -6.67
C THR A 64 13.07 3.32 -8.02
N GLY A 65 13.56 4.55 -8.02
CA GLY A 65 13.77 5.34 -9.21
C GLY A 65 15.26 5.49 -9.49
N ILE A 66 15.67 5.15 -10.71
CA ILE A 66 17.05 5.34 -11.19
C ILE A 66 17.04 6.50 -12.16
N ARG A 67 17.90 7.47 -11.92
CA ARG A 67 18.08 8.63 -12.80
C ARG A 67 18.98 8.26 -13.97
N VAL A 68 18.44 8.31 -15.18
CA VAL A 68 19.17 7.98 -16.42
C VAL A 68 19.11 9.18 -17.37
N LYS A 69 20.20 9.44 -18.05
CA LYS A 69 20.22 10.48 -19.10
C LYS A 69 19.55 9.94 -20.36
N ASP A 70 18.51 10.62 -20.81
CA ASP A 70 17.88 10.34 -22.08
C ASP A 70 18.68 11.07 -23.20
N GLU A 71 19.38 10.29 -24.02
CA GLU A 71 20.19 10.84 -25.12
C GLU A 71 19.35 11.55 -26.20
N ARG A 72 18.07 11.14 -26.38
CA ARG A 72 17.17 11.74 -27.36
C ARG A 72 16.64 13.11 -26.93
N LYS A 73 16.31 13.22 -25.62
CA LYS A 73 15.72 14.43 -25.05
C LYS A 73 16.76 15.39 -24.44
N GLY A 74 17.98 14.89 -24.19
CA GLY A 74 19.09 15.67 -23.62
C GLY A 74 18.97 15.97 -22.13
N TRP A 75 17.96 15.48 -21.46
CA TRP A 75 17.77 15.62 -20.00
C TRP A 75 17.68 14.28 -19.29
N PHE A 76 17.66 14.32 -17.95
CA PHE A 76 17.52 13.13 -17.15
C PHE A 76 16.06 12.72 -16.99
N VAL A 77 15.82 11.40 -17.08
CA VAL A 77 14.53 10.77 -16.80
C VAL A 77 14.67 9.75 -15.68
N TYR A 78 13.61 9.50 -14.94
CA TYR A 78 13.60 8.43 -13.95
C TYR A 78 13.05 7.15 -14.57
N ARG A 79 13.78 6.05 -14.36
CA ARG A 79 13.29 4.71 -14.64
C ARG A 79 12.93 4.04 -13.33
N TRP A 80 11.74 3.54 -13.24
CA TRP A 80 11.16 2.97 -12.04
C TRP A 80 11.25 1.45 -12.07
N ARG A 81 11.61 0.86 -10.94
CA ARG A 81 11.77 -0.59 -10.78
C ARG A 81 11.16 -1.02 -9.46
N THR A 82 10.54 -2.21 -9.45
CA THR A 82 10.01 -2.83 -8.23
C THR A 82 11.14 -3.33 -7.33
N ARG A 83 11.00 -3.12 -6.03
CA ARG A 83 11.92 -3.62 -5.01
C ARG A 83 11.30 -4.84 -4.32
N ARG A 84 11.54 -6.03 -4.83
CA ARG A 84 10.93 -7.27 -4.31
C ARG A 84 11.26 -7.55 -2.84
N GLU A 85 12.50 -7.33 -2.42
CA GLU A 85 12.93 -7.51 -1.03
C GLU A 85 12.16 -6.59 -0.07
N GLU A 86 11.96 -5.35 -0.47
CA GLU A 86 11.21 -4.38 0.33
C GLU A 86 9.71 -4.67 0.39
N VAL A 87 9.17 -5.33 -0.61
CA VAL A 87 7.76 -5.79 -0.60
C VAL A 87 7.55 -6.81 0.52
N GLU A 88 8.46 -7.75 0.68
CA GLU A 88 8.41 -8.73 1.77
C GLU A 88 8.53 -8.06 3.14
N HIS A 89 9.49 -7.15 3.31
CA HIS A 89 9.63 -6.36 4.53
C HIS A 89 8.39 -5.52 4.84
N PHE A 90 7.78 -4.92 3.82
CA PHE A 90 6.53 -4.18 3.98
C PHE A 90 5.41 -5.07 4.51
N ILE A 91 5.23 -6.26 3.95
CA ILE A 91 4.22 -7.23 4.41
C ILE A 91 4.47 -7.61 5.87
N GLU A 92 5.70 -7.96 6.23
CA GLU A 92 6.06 -8.33 7.60
C GLU A 92 5.80 -7.19 8.59
N ASN A 93 6.15 -5.96 8.23
CA ASN A 93 5.88 -4.79 9.04
C ASN A 93 4.37 -4.52 9.22
N GLN A 94 3.57 -4.70 8.17
CA GLN A 94 2.12 -4.56 8.28
C GLN A 94 1.50 -5.64 9.18
N LYS A 95 1.96 -6.89 9.05
CA LYS A 95 1.54 -7.98 9.93
C LYS A 95 1.85 -7.68 11.41
N LYS A 96 3.06 -7.21 11.70
CA LYS A 96 3.46 -6.82 13.05
C LYS A 96 2.57 -5.71 13.62
N LYS A 97 2.27 -4.69 12.84
CA LYS A 97 1.37 -3.59 13.25
C LYS A 97 -0.04 -4.09 13.56
N ILE A 98 -0.58 -4.95 12.72
CA ILE A 98 -1.91 -5.54 12.93
C ILE A 98 -1.92 -6.40 14.19
N THR A 99 -0.93 -7.27 14.36
CA THR A 99 -0.78 -8.13 15.54
C THR A 99 -0.68 -7.30 16.82
N GLN A 100 0.12 -6.23 16.81
CA GLN A 100 0.27 -5.32 17.94
C GLN A 100 -1.06 -4.65 18.30
N ARG A 101 -1.80 -4.13 17.33
CA ARG A 101 -3.11 -3.51 17.56
C ARG A 101 -4.13 -4.50 18.12
N LEU A 102 -4.13 -5.73 17.62
CA LEU A 102 -5.00 -6.80 18.14
C LEU A 102 -4.63 -7.17 19.57
N GLN A 103 -3.33 -7.24 19.87
CA GLN A 103 -2.86 -7.53 21.24
C GLN A 103 -3.21 -6.42 22.21
N GLU A 104 -3.02 -5.15 21.84
CA GLU A 104 -3.41 -4.00 22.64
C GLU A 104 -4.91 -3.99 22.92
N ARG A 105 -5.72 -4.32 21.93
CA ARG A 105 -7.16 -4.44 22.09
C ARG A 105 -7.55 -5.60 23.01
N LEU A 106 -6.91 -6.75 22.86
CA LEU A 106 -7.11 -7.90 23.72
C LEU A 106 -6.76 -7.58 25.17
N ASP A 107 -5.62 -6.93 25.39
CA ASP A 107 -5.17 -6.50 26.72
C ASP A 107 -6.18 -5.52 27.36
N TYR A 108 -6.68 -4.59 26.57
CA TYR A 108 -7.73 -3.66 26.99
C TYR A 108 -9.04 -4.38 27.37
N GLU A 109 -9.49 -5.33 26.58
CA GLU A 109 -10.71 -6.11 26.84
C GLU A 109 -10.56 -7.01 28.08
N ASN A 110 -9.35 -7.50 28.37
CA ASN A 110 -9.05 -8.34 29.54
C ASN A 110 -8.76 -7.55 30.81
N ALA A 111 -8.41 -6.26 30.69
CA ALA A 111 -8.03 -5.43 31.85
C ALA A 111 -9.20 -5.03 32.74
N SER A 112 -10.42 -5.01 32.21
CA SER A 112 -11.63 -4.56 32.92
C SER A 112 -12.86 -5.31 32.46
N ASP A 113 -13.81 -5.45 33.36
CA ASP A 113 -15.15 -5.89 33.00
C ASP A 113 -15.93 -4.73 32.38
N PHE A 114 -16.55 -4.97 31.23
CA PHE A 114 -17.35 -3.99 30.52
C PHE A 114 -18.84 -4.31 30.66
N TYR A 115 -19.65 -3.27 30.80
CA TYR A 115 -21.09 -3.34 30.91
C TYR A 115 -21.75 -2.54 29.79
N HIS A 116 -22.83 -3.08 29.27
CA HIS A 116 -23.61 -2.48 28.19
C HIS A 116 -25.11 -2.60 28.45
N CYS A 117 -25.86 -1.53 28.19
CA CYS A 117 -27.30 -1.49 28.45
C CYS A 117 -28.13 -2.23 27.40
N GLY A 118 -27.53 -2.72 26.32
CA GLY A 118 -28.23 -3.39 25.22
C GLY A 118 -28.72 -2.45 24.10
N ASN A 119 -28.62 -1.15 24.29
CA ASN A 119 -28.96 -0.15 23.27
C ASN A 119 -27.76 0.11 22.33
N GLU A 120 -28.01 0.14 21.03
CA GLU A 120 -26.94 0.38 20.04
C GLU A 120 -26.23 1.73 20.20
N ASP A 121 -26.96 2.74 20.68
CA ASP A 121 -26.45 4.10 20.88
C ASP A 121 -25.64 4.28 22.19
N CYS A 122 -25.65 3.29 23.07
CA CYS A 122 -24.96 3.38 24.36
C CYS A 122 -23.53 2.84 24.26
N PRO A 123 -22.49 3.58 24.69
CA PRO A 123 -21.13 3.06 24.80
C PRO A 123 -21.02 2.05 25.95
N ARG A 124 -20.09 1.11 25.81
CA ARG A 124 -19.69 0.25 26.93
C ARG A 124 -19.00 1.08 28.02
N VAL A 125 -19.26 0.75 29.26
CA VAL A 125 -18.62 1.38 30.41
C VAL A 125 -17.92 0.34 31.29
N THR A 126 -16.86 0.76 31.97
CA THR A 126 -16.18 -0.07 32.96
C THR A 126 -17.02 -0.17 34.24
N PHE A 127 -16.72 -1.14 35.10
CA PHE A 127 -17.37 -1.28 36.39
C PHE A 127 -17.31 0.00 37.23
N GLU A 128 -16.15 0.65 37.25
CA GLU A 128 -15.97 1.90 38.00
C GLU A 128 -16.84 3.04 37.49
N THR A 129 -17.08 3.10 36.18
CA THR A 129 -17.93 4.13 35.55
C THR A 129 -19.41 3.78 35.66
N ALA A 130 -19.75 2.51 35.83
CA ALA A 130 -21.13 2.03 35.96
C ALA A 130 -21.75 2.24 37.36
N LEU A 131 -20.92 2.46 38.38
CA LEU A 131 -21.30 2.79 39.75
C LEU A 131 -21.65 4.27 39.90
#